data_b2587d94ff1bbd72afa7a0c061491707
#
_entry.id   b2587d94ff1bbd72afa7a0c061491707
#
_cell.length_a   1.000
_cell.length_b   1.000
_cell.length_c   1.000
_cell.angle_alpha   90.00
_cell.angle_beta   90.00
_cell.angle_gamma   90.00
#
_symmetry.space_group_name_H-M   'P 1'
#
loop_
_entity.id
_entity.type
_entity.pdbx_description
1 polymer ?
#
loop_
_entity_poly.entity_id
_entity_poly.type
_entity_poly.pdbx_seq_one_letter_code
_entity_poly.pdbx_strand_id
1 'polypeptide(L)'
;VGSEMCIRDRDKDGNLTDYRFVKSVIRSRVKGVYSEINALLAGSTDDELTGKYHEVLAQLPAMKELYAHRARLRKERGCMDIESGEVKLILDEDGHCIDVKKRTSGESEAMIEEFMLLANQCAAHFARVKQIPFVYRVHEEPNAEKLERLHGLLQACGVNDHFAKDVPTPKELSAILEGVRGTAYEQIINVGMLRCMSK
;
A
#
# COMPACT_ATOMS: atom_id res chain seq x y z
N VAL A 1 17.69 -19.95 -7.52
CA VAL A 1 18.64 -18.83 -7.55
C VAL A 1 17.83 -17.57 -7.75
N GLY A 2 17.81 -16.71 -6.78
CA GLY A 2 17.09 -15.43 -6.80
C GLY A 2 18.05 -14.27 -6.54
N SER A 3 17.62 -13.05 -6.86
CA SER A 3 18.23 -11.84 -6.34
C SER A 3 17.44 -11.40 -5.12
N GLU A 4 18.10 -11.20 -4.00
CA GLU A 4 17.48 -10.66 -2.82
C GLU A 4 18.01 -9.27 -2.51
N MET A 5 17.12 -8.43 -2.07
CA MET A 5 17.47 -7.17 -1.48
C MET A 5 17.51 -7.33 0.04
N CYS A 6 18.68 -7.09 0.62
CA CYS A 6 18.78 -6.96 2.06
C CYS A 6 18.61 -5.50 2.45
N ILE A 7 17.50 -5.20 3.10
CA ILE A 7 17.29 -3.92 3.77
C ILE A 7 17.82 -4.11 5.17
N ARG A 8 19.01 -3.57 5.46
CA ARG A 8 19.72 -3.93 6.67
C ARG A 8 19.42 -3.03 7.83
N ASP A 9 19.55 -1.74 7.66
CA ASP A 9 19.64 -0.85 8.79
C ASP A 9 18.51 0.17 8.77
N ARG A 10 17.86 0.26 9.90
CA ARG A 10 16.82 1.24 10.16
C ARG A 10 17.09 1.90 11.48
N ASP A 11 16.77 3.17 11.56
CA ASP A 11 16.70 3.84 12.84
C ASP A 11 15.44 3.38 13.61
N LYS A 12 15.37 3.78 14.88
CA LYS A 12 14.23 3.49 15.77
C LYS A 12 12.89 4.02 15.26
N ASP A 13 12.90 4.95 14.32
CA ASP A 13 11.71 5.57 13.72
C ASP A 13 11.28 4.88 12.41
N GLY A 14 12.00 3.83 12.00
CA GLY A 14 11.73 3.04 10.80
C GLY A 14 12.25 3.65 9.50
N ASN A 15 13.07 4.72 9.57
CA ASN A 15 13.70 5.28 8.39
C ASN A 15 14.81 4.38 7.88
N LEU A 16 14.88 4.24 6.57
CA LEU A 16 15.95 3.50 5.91
C LEU A 16 17.29 4.22 6.07
N THR A 17 18.27 3.54 6.66
CA THR A 17 19.64 4.06 6.82
C THR A 17 20.61 3.42 5.83
N ASP A 18 20.47 2.14 5.55
CA ASP A 18 21.30 1.42 4.56
C ASP A 18 20.56 0.25 3.92
N TYR A 19 20.98 -0.13 2.72
CA TYR A 19 20.49 -1.31 2.00
C TYR A 19 21.56 -1.84 1.04
N ARG A 20 21.45 -3.11 0.68
CA ARG A 20 22.31 -3.73 -0.35
C ARG A 20 21.55 -4.75 -1.18
N PHE A 21 21.97 -4.93 -2.43
CA PHE A 21 21.51 -6.00 -3.30
C PHE A 21 22.59 -7.08 -3.39
N VAL A 22 22.20 -8.33 -3.20
CA VAL A 22 23.09 -9.48 -3.27
C VAL A 22 22.42 -10.61 -4.04
N LYS A 23 23.23 -11.41 -4.73
CA LYS A 23 22.76 -12.71 -5.23
C LYS A 23 22.77 -13.68 -4.08
N SER A 24 21.68 -14.42 -3.91
CA SER A 24 21.52 -15.35 -2.80
C SER A 24 20.85 -16.65 -3.23
N VAL A 25 20.96 -17.64 -2.38
CA VAL A 25 20.17 -18.88 -2.44
C VAL A 25 19.33 -18.92 -1.16
N ILE A 26 18.02 -18.97 -1.33
CA ILE A 26 17.09 -19.01 -0.19
C ILE A 26 16.43 -20.38 -0.09
N ARG A 27 16.02 -20.71 1.12
CA ARG A 27 15.16 -21.85 1.42
C ARG A 27 13.89 -21.31 2.09
N SER A 28 12.77 -21.42 1.38
CA SER A 28 11.47 -21.08 1.97
C SER A 28 11.18 -22.00 3.15
N ARG A 29 10.90 -21.42 4.31
CA ARG A 29 10.60 -22.16 5.54
C ARG A 29 9.12 -22.41 5.67
N VAL A 30 8.32 -21.40 5.37
CA VAL A 30 6.86 -21.43 5.50
C VAL A 30 6.24 -20.74 4.30
N LYS A 31 5.17 -21.33 3.74
CA LYS A 31 4.31 -20.68 2.75
C LYS A 31 3.20 -19.95 3.50
N GLY A 32 3.33 -18.62 3.63
CA GLY A 32 2.32 -17.78 4.28
C GLY A 32 1.03 -17.68 3.48
N VAL A 33 -0.10 -17.71 4.18
CA VAL A 33 -1.43 -17.43 3.65
C VAL A 33 -1.96 -16.21 4.39
N TYR A 34 -2.37 -15.18 3.66
CA TYR A 34 -2.76 -13.90 4.25
C TYR A 34 -3.85 -14.02 5.32
N SER A 35 -4.92 -14.77 5.07
CA SER A 35 -6.00 -14.97 6.05
C SER A 35 -5.52 -15.61 7.35
N GLU A 36 -4.59 -16.55 7.26
CA GLU A 36 -4.01 -17.23 8.42
C GLU A 36 -3.08 -16.29 9.20
N ILE A 37 -2.22 -15.55 8.50
CA ILE A 37 -1.34 -14.54 9.12
C ILE A 37 -2.17 -13.43 9.76
N ASN A 38 -3.26 -12.97 9.13
CA ASN A 38 -4.17 -11.99 9.71
C ASN A 38 -4.79 -12.50 11.02
N ALA A 39 -5.17 -13.79 11.09
CA ALA A 39 -5.67 -14.40 12.32
C ALA A 39 -4.61 -14.41 13.43
N LEU A 40 -3.36 -14.75 13.10
CA LEU A 40 -2.23 -14.72 14.05
C LEU A 40 -1.92 -13.29 14.53
N LEU A 41 -1.91 -12.31 13.64
CA LEU A 41 -1.72 -10.89 13.97
C LEU A 41 -2.84 -10.33 14.85
N ALA A 42 -4.06 -10.87 14.71
CA ALA A 42 -5.21 -10.56 15.55
C ALA A 42 -5.19 -11.30 16.91
N GLY A 43 -4.18 -12.15 17.17
CA GLY A 43 -4.01 -12.85 18.43
C GLY A 43 -4.64 -14.25 18.49
N SER A 44 -4.87 -14.90 17.35
CA SER A 44 -5.33 -16.30 17.34
C SER A 44 -4.32 -17.21 18.03
N THR A 45 -4.84 -18.06 18.93
CA THR A 45 -4.08 -19.08 19.65
C THR A 45 -4.38 -20.49 19.16
N ASP A 46 -4.90 -20.60 17.93
CA ASP A 46 -5.19 -21.88 17.30
C ASP A 46 -3.92 -22.72 17.18
N ASP A 47 -3.95 -23.94 17.74
CA ASP A 47 -2.78 -24.82 17.82
C ASP A 47 -2.29 -25.27 16.43
N GLU A 48 -3.18 -25.46 15.47
CA GLU A 48 -2.83 -25.85 14.11
C GLU A 48 -2.07 -24.70 13.40
N LEU A 49 -2.60 -23.47 13.50
CA LEU A 49 -1.96 -22.28 12.94
C LEU A 49 -0.61 -21.99 13.61
N THR A 50 -0.56 -22.00 14.92
CA THR A 50 0.68 -21.73 15.67
C THR A 50 1.73 -22.80 15.38
N GLY A 51 1.34 -24.04 15.25
CA GLY A 51 2.23 -25.14 14.85
C GLY A 51 2.75 -24.99 13.43
N LYS A 52 1.89 -24.64 12.47
CA LYS A 52 2.25 -24.40 11.07
C LYS A 52 3.26 -23.25 10.90
N TYR A 53 3.10 -22.19 11.69
CA TYR A 53 3.90 -20.96 11.59
C TYR A 53 4.99 -20.83 12.66
N HIS A 54 5.26 -21.87 13.48
CA HIS A 54 6.14 -21.80 14.64
C HIS A 54 7.54 -21.23 14.32
N GLU A 55 8.12 -21.53 13.15
CA GLU A 55 9.46 -21.05 12.76
C GLU A 55 9.51 -19.54 12.52
N VAL A 56 8.40 -18.91 12.19
CA VAL A 56 8.32 -17.47 11.84
C VAL A 56 7.46 -16.66 12.80
N LEU A 57 6.75 -17.31 13.70
CA LEU A 57 5.80 -16.66 14.61
C LEU A 57 6.44 -15.54 15.43
N ALA A 58 7.67 -15.76 15.92
CA ALA A 58 8.40 -14.77 16.71
C ALA A 58 8.79 -13.51 15.92
N GLN A 59 8.74 -13.56 14.58
CA GLN A 59 9.10 -12.42 13.72
C GLN A 59 7.88 -11.52 13.43
N LEU A 60 6.66 -12.04 13.52
CA LEU A 60 5.44 -11.31 13.18
C LEU A 60 5.28 -10.00 13.97
N PRO A 61 5.52 -9.94 15.29
CA PRO A 61 5.42 -8.68 16.05
C PRO A 61 6.38 -7.61 15.54
N ALA A 62 7.64 -7.96 15.27
CA ALA A 62 8.64 -7.02 14.75
C ALA A 62 8.28 -6.54 13.33
N MET A 63 7.75 -7.42 12.47
CA MET A 63 7.25 -7.06 11.14
C MET A 63 6.06 -6.10 11.24
N LYS A 64 5.13 -6.35 12.15
CA LYS A 64 3.98 -5.48 12.41
C LYS A 64 4.41 -4.10 12.90
N GLU A 65 5.36 -4.04 13.85
CA GLU A 65 5.92 -2.78 14.34
C GLU A 65 6.58 -1.99 13.20
N LEU A 66 7.42 -2.64 12.40
CA LEU A 66 8.05 -2.01 11.25
C LEU A 66 7.02 -1.49 10.25
N TYR A 67 5.98 -2.27 9.96
CA TYR A 67 4.87 -1.85 9.11
C TYR A 67 4.20 -0.59 9.67
N ALA A 68 3.88 -0.55 10.97
CA ALA A 68 3.24 0.61 11.59
C ALA A 68 4.09 1.88 11.44
N HIS A 69 5.41 1.79 11.66
CA HIS A 69 6.32 2.91 11.44
C HIS A 69 6.34 3.37 9.97
N ARG A 70 6.37 2.44 9.03
CA ARG A 70 6.39 2.75 7.60
C ARG A 70 5.08 3.37 7.13
N ALA A 71 3.95 2.83 7.55
CA ALA A 71 2.62 3.36 7.24
C ALA A 71 2.46 4.80 7.76
N ARG A 72 2.94 5.08 8.99
CA ARG A 72 2.97 6.44 9.54
C ARG A 72 3.79 7.39 8.68
N LEU A 73 5.02 7.02 8.33
CA LEU A 73 5.88 7.84 7.47
C LEU A 73 5.28 8.07 6.07
N ARG A 74 4.58 7.06 5.53
CA ARG A 74 3.85 7.17 4.27
C ARG A 74 2.71 8.18 4.37
N LYS A 75 1.94 8.13 5.44
CA LYS A 75 0.85 9.09 5.71
C LYS A 75 1.37 10.51 5.91
N GLU A 76 2.45 10.69 6.67
CA GLU A 76 3.10 12.00 6.89
C GLU A 76 3.59 12.66 5.59
N ARG A 77 3.99 11.85 4.60
CA ARG A 77 4.34 12.32 3.25
C ARG A 77 3.15 12.68 2.39
N GLY A 78 1.93 12.36 2.83
CA GLY A 78 0.69 12.65 2.11
C GLY A 78 0.36 11.58 1.04
N CYS A 79 0.75 10.33 1.27
CA CYS A 79 0.29 9.27 0.40
C CYS A 79 -1.22 9.12 0.50
N MET A 80 -1.89 9.16 -0.65
CA MET A 80 -3.33 8.97 -0.75
C MET A 80 -3.67 7.48 -0.61
N ASP A 81 -4.60 7.18 0.28
CA ASP A 81 -5.17 5.85 0.43
C ASP A 81 -6.53 5.83 -0.27
N ILE A 82 -6.51 5.48 -1.55
CA ILE A 82 -7.71 5.44 -2.38
C ILE A 82 -8.20 4.00 -2.42
N GLU A 83 -9.30 3.72 -1.75
CA GLU A 83 -9.95 2.41 -1.84
C GLU A 83 -10.44 2.18 -3.28
N SER A 84 -9.77 1.28 -4.00
CA SER A 84 -10.35 0.71 -5.22
C SER A 84 -11.45 -0.25 -4.80
N GLY A 85 -12.65 -0.07 -5.31
CA GLY A 85 -13.79 -0.98 -5.04
C GLY A 85 -13.60 -2.35 -5.71
N GLU A 86 -12.41 -2.98 -5.53
CA GLU A 86 -12.14 -4.30 -6.10
C GLU A 86 -13.10 -5.34 -5.54
N VAL A 87 -13.56 -6.21 -6.40
CA VAL A 87 -14.43 -7.32 -6.04
C VAL A 87 -13.72 -8.65 -6.28
N LYS A 88 -14.04 -9.62 -5.42
CA LYS A 88 -13.66 -11.01 -5.59
C LYS A 88 -14.88 -11.79 -6.08
N LEU A 89 -14.74 -12.43 -7.24
CA LEU A 89 -15.74 -13.37 -7.74
C LEU A 89 -15.57 -14.69 -7.00
N ILE A 90 -16.67 -15.23 -6.50
CA ILE A 90 -16.72 -16.57 -5.96
C ILE A 90 -17.28 -17.48 -7.05
N LEU A 91 -16.50 -18.46 -7.43
CA LEU A 91 -16.86 -19.40 -8.49
C LEU A 91 -17.20 -20.75 -7.89
N ASP A 92 -18.11 -21.48 -8.53
CA ASP A 92 -18.37 -22.90 -8.27
C ASP A 92 -17.29 -23.80 -8.91
N GLU A 93 -17.47 -25.12 -8.78
CA GLU A 93 -16.54 -26.12 -9.33
C GLU A 93 -16.49 -26.10 -10.85
N ASP A 94 -17.53 -25.62 -11.51
CA ASP A 94 -17.64 -25.49 -12.97
C ASP A 94 -17.16 -24.15 -13.50
N GLY A 95 -16.74 -23.23 -12.60
CA GLY A 95 -16.23 -21.92 -12.94
C GLY A 95 -17.31 -20.84 -13.13
N HIS A 96 -18.58 -21.10 -12.78
CA HIS A 96 -19.64 -20.10 -12.82
C HIS A 96 -19.58 -19.20 -11.58
N CYS A 97 -19.85 -17.91 -11.78
CA CYS A 97 -19.89 -16.95 -10.68
C CYS A 97 -21.17 -17.13 -9.86
N ILE A 98 -21.01 -17.52 -8.59
CA ILE A 98 -22.11 -17.74 -7.63
C ILE A 98 -22.27 -16.61 -6.63
N ASP A 99 -21.21 -15.78 -6.43
CA ASP A 99 -21.26 -14.65 -5.51
C ASP A 99 -20.20 -13.61 -5.87
N VAL A 100 -20.43 -12.37 -5.44
CA VAL A 100 -19.49 -11.25 -5.62
C VAL A 100 -19.26 -10.59 -4.27
N LYS A 101 -18.02 -10.63 -3.77
CA LYS A 101 -17.66 -10.05 -2.47
C LYS A 101 -16.70 -8.89 -2.65
N LYS A 102 -16.89 -7.82 -1.86
CA LYS A 102 -15.87 -6.76 -1.77
C LYS A 102 -14.56 -7.37 -1.28
N ARG A 103 -13.48 -7.14 -2.01
CA ARG A 103 -12.15 -7.54 -1.55
C ARG A 103 -11.71 -6.58 -0.45
N THR A 104 -11.49 -7.11 0.72
CA THR A 104 -10.89 -6.37 1.84
C THR A 104 -9.45 -6.84 2.01
N SER A 105 -8.51 -5.92 2.00
CA SER A 105 -7.11 -6.21 2.36
C SER A 105 -6.99 -6.21 3.88
N GLY A 106 -6.33 -7.23 4.41
CA GLY A 106 -6.02 -7.31 5.83
C GLY A 106 -4.68 -6.66 6.18
N GLU A 107 -4.31 -6.75 7.45
CA GLU A 107 -3.06 -6.16 7.96
C GLU A 107 -1.82 -6.80 7.33
N SER A 108 -1.84 -8.10 7.09
CA SER A 108 -0.72 -8.81 6.46
C SER A 108 -0.50 -8.43 5.00
N GLU A 109 -1.56 -8.19 4.23
CA GLU A 109 -1.47 -7.67 2.86
C GLU A 109 -0.85 -6.28 2.84
N ALA A 110 -1.34 -5.38 3.70
CA ALA A 110 -0.83 -4.02 3.80
C ALA A 110 0.64 -3.99 4.27
N MET A 111 1.02 -4.88 5.18
CA MET A 111 2.40 -5.04 5.64
C MET A 111 3.33 -5.46 4.49
N ILE A 112 2.95 -6.44 3.69
CA ILE A 112 3.74 -6.86 2.53
C ILE A 112 3.82 -5.76 1.48
N GLU A 113 2.71 -5.05 1.22
CA GLU A 113 2.70 -3.89 0.31
C GLU A 113 3.74 -2.84 0.72
N GLU A 114 3.79 -2.45 2.01
CA GLU A 114 4.79 -1.49 2.50
C GLU A 114 6.23 -1.97 2.31
N PHE A 115 6.48 -3.27 2.52
CA PHE A 115 7.82 -3.82 2.31
C PHE A 115 8.19 -3.86 0.82
N MET A 116 7.23 -4.16 -0.07
CA MET A 116 7.44 -4.10 -1.51
C MET A 116 7.70 -2.66 -1.99
N LEU A 117 6.94 -1.69 -1.51
CA LEU A 117 7.15 -0.27 -1.82
C LEU A 117 8.55 0.19 -1.42
N LEU A 118 9.00 -0.21 -0.23
CA LEU A 118 10.35 0.11 0.22
C LEU A 118 11.42 -0.56 -0.65
N ALA A 119 11.21 -1.83 -1.02
CA ALA A 119 12.10 -2.53 -1.94
C ALA A 119 12.22 -1.81 -3.29
N ASN A 120 11.09 -1.38 -3.84
CA ASN A 120 11.05 -0.62 -5.09
C ASN A 120 11.78 0.73 -4.98
N GLN A 121 11.61 1.44 -3.86
CA GLN A 121 12.32 2.70 -3.60
C GLN A 121 13.84 2.48 -3.55
N CYS A 122 14.30 1.43 -2.88
CA CYS A 122 15.71 1.08 -2.81
C CYS A 122 16.28 0.72 -4.19
N ALA A 123 15.53 -0.05 -4.99
CA ALA A 123 15.94 -0.42 -6.35
C ALA A 123 16.07 0.81 -7.26
N ALA A 124 15.09 1.69 -7.23
CA ALA A 124 15.12 2.94 -8.01
C ALA A 124 16.28 3.85 -7.57
N HIS A 125 16.49 3.99 -6.25
CA HIS A 125 17.58 4.77 -5.71
C HIS A 125 18.95 4.18 -6.12
N PHE A 126 19.13 2.87 -6.02
CA PHE A 126 20.35 2.17 -6.42
C PHE A 126 20.68 2.40 -7.90
N ALA A 127 19.68 2.21 -8.78
CA ALA A 127 19.86 2.42 -10.21
C ALA A 127 20.25 3.86 -10.53
N ARG A 128 19.61 4.84 -9.87
CA ARG A 128 19.92 6.26 -10.04
C ARG A 128 21.34 6.60 -9.59
N VAL A 129 21.75 6.16 -8.41
CA VAL A 129 23.09 6.44 -7.87
C VAL A 129 24.18 5.78 -8.71
N LYS A 130 23.93 4.56 -9.20
CA LYS A 130 24.86 3.83 -10.05
C LYS A 130 24.78 4.21 -11.53
N GLN A 131 23.85 5.09 -11.91
CA GLN A 131 23.60 5.50 -13.30
C GLN A 131 23.38 4.31 -14.25
N ILE A 132 22.68 3.26 -13.75
CA ILE A 132 22.37 2.06 -14.51
C ILE A 132 21.09 2.32 -15.31
N PRO A 133 20.97 1.89 -16.57
CA PRO A 133 19.70 1.89 -17.30
C PRO A 133 18.65 1.11 -16.52
N PHE A 134 17.51 1.76 -16.23
CA PHE A 134 16.46 1.20 -15.40
C PHE A 134 15.09 1.73 -15.82
N VAL A 135 14.06 0.91 -15.70
CA VAL A 135 12.69 1.32 -16.00
C VAL A 135 12.06 1.87 -14.73
N TYR A 136 11.75 3.16 -14.73
CA TYR A 136 11.07 3.83 -13.63
C TYR A 136 9.58 3.94 -13.92
N ARG A 137 8.74 3.63 -12.94
CA ARG A 137 7.33 4.00 -12.98
C ARG A 137 7.19 5.39 -12.39
N VAL A 138 6.78 6.33 -13.21
CA VAL A 138 6.55 7.72 -12.81
C VAL A 138 5.06 8.05 -12.87
N HIS A 139 4.63 8.99 -12.05
CA HIS A 139 3.32 9.60 -12.12
C HIS A 139 3.51 11.10 -12.30
N GLU A 140 2.90 11.64 -13.36
CA GLU A 140 2.90 13.06 -13.62
C GLU A 140 1.89 13.78 -12.73
N GLU A 141 2.08 15.08 -12.56
CA GLU A 141 1.11 15.93 -11.90
C GLU A 141 -0.22 15.93 -12.65
N PRO A 142 -1.36 16.06 -11.95
CA PRO A 142 -2.66 16.21 -12.60
C PRO A 142 -2.66 17.43 -13.52
N ASN A 143 -3.25 17.31 -14.73
CA ASN A 143 -3.39 18.45 -15.61
C ASN A 143 -4.53 19.38 -15.15
N ALA A 144 -4.50 20.65 -15.61
CA ALA A 144 -5.46 21.68 -15.21
C ALA A 144 -6.93 21.27 -15.47
N GLU A 145 -7.23 20.65 -16.62
CA GLU A 145 -8.58 20.22 -16.97
C GLU A 145 -9.11 19.15 -15.98
N LYS A 146 -8.27 18.21 -15.58
CA LYS A 146 -8.66 17.18 -14.62
C LYS A 146 -8.85 17.74 -13.22
N LEU A 147 -8.02 18.73 -12.84
CA LEU A 147 -8.16 19.44 -11.57
C LEU A 147 -9.45 20.26 -11.51
N GLU A 148 -9.80 20.94 -12.60
CA GLU A 148 -11.06 21.69 -12.68
C GLU A 148 -12.29 20.78 -12.54
N ARG A 149 -12.26 19.59 -13.18
CA ARG A 149 -13.33 18.59 -13.01
C ARG A 149 -13.42 18.08 -11.56
N LEU A 150 -12.28 17.85 -10.91
CA LEU A 150 -12.26 17.46 -9.50
C LEU A 150 -12.82 18.56 -8.61
N HIS A 151 -12.41 19.81 -8.84
CA HIS A 151 -12.93 20.99 -8.15
C HIS A 151 -14.46 21.09 -8.26
N GLY A 152 -15.02 21.01 -9.49
CA GLY A 152 -16.46 21.00 -9.69
C GLY A 152 -17.18 19.87 -8.96
N LEU A 153 -16.60 18.67 -8.90
CA LEU A 153 -17.13 17.54 -8.16
C LEU A 153 -17.13 17.82 -6.64
N LEU A 154 -16.03 18.34 -6.08
CA LEU A 154 -15.91 18.66 -4.65
C LEU A 154 -16.91 19.74 -4.25
N GLN A 155 -17.05 20.81 -5.04
CA GLN A 155 -18.07 21.85 -4.83
C GLN A 155 -19.49 21.29 -4.84
N ALA A 156 -19.82 20.41 -5.80
CA ALA A 156 -21.13 19.79 -5.87
C ALA A 156 -21.44 18.91 -4.65
N CYS A 157 -20.41 18.34 -4.02
CA CYS A 157 -20.51 17.57 -2.79
C CYS A 157 -20.43 18.45 -1.50
N GLY A 158 -20.25 19.77 -1.64
CA GLY A 158 -20.07 20.67 -0.48
C GLY A 158 -18.76 20.49 0.27
N VAL A 159 -17.76 19.91 -0.40
CA VAL A 159 -16.43 19.68 0.19
C VAL A 159 -15.52 20.86 -0.14
N ASN A 160 -14.86 21.38 0.90
CA ASN A 160 -13.91 22.49 0.75
C ASN A 160 -12.61 21.98 0.09
N ASP A 161 -12.18 22.64 -0.98
CA ASP A 161 -11.03 22.31 -1.79
C ASP A 161 -10.09 23.49 -2.01
N HIS A 162 -9.99 24.38 -1.04
CA HIS A 162 -9.05 25.49 -1.09
C HIS A 162 -7.60 24.96 -1.02
N PHE A 163 -6.97 24.89 -2.17
CA PHE A 163 -5.57 24.53 -2.30
C PHE A 163 -4.68 25.76 -2.13
N ALA A 164 -3.52 25.57 -1.51
CA ALA A 164 -2.54 26.65 -1.34
C ALA A 164 -1.89 27.10 -2.66
N LYS A 165 -1.97 26.26 -3.69
CA LYS A 165 -1.40 26.50 -5.03
C LYS A 165 -2.34 25.97 -6.11
N ASP A 166 -2.11 26.39 -7.35
CA ASP A 166 -2.85 25.94 -8.54
C ASP A 166 -2.81 24.41 -8.71
N VAL A 167 -1.70 23.77 -8.33
CA VAL A 167 -1.57 22.31 -8.29
C VAL A 167 -1.54 21.86 -6.84
N PRO A 168 -2.54 21.06 -6.40
CA PRO A 168 -2.61 20.59 -5.02
C PRO A 168 -1.48 19.62 -4.70
N THR A 169 -1.00 19.72 -3.48
CA THR A 169 -0.02 18.78 -2.96
C THR A 169 -0.66 17.42 -2.64
N PRO A 170 0.10 16.31 -2.63
CA PRO A 170 -0.42 15.01 -2.18
C PRO A 170 -1.06 15.05 -0.78
N LYS A 171 -0.56 15.90 0.12
CA LYS A 171 -1.14 16.08 1.47
C LYS A 171 -2.53 16.73 1.43
N GLU A 172 -2.72 17.74 0.60
CA GLU A 172 -4.02 18.40 0.43
C GLU A 172 -5.05 17.43 -0.14
N LEU A 173 -4.67 16.66 -1.15
CA LEU A 173 -5.54 15.62 -1.74
C LEU A 173 -5.86 14.51 -0.72
N SER A 174 -4.86 14.06 0.05
CA SER A 174 -5.06 13.06 1.11
C SER A 174 -5.99 13.58 2.22
N ALA A 175 -5.89 14.86 2.58
CA ALA A 175 -6.77 15.47 3.58
C ALA A 175 -8.24 15.50 3.12
N ILE A 176 -8.50 15.73 1.84
CA ILE A 176 -9.84 15.66 1.26
C ILE A 176 -10.40 14.23 1.39
N LEU A 177 -9.62 13.22 1.00
CA LEU A 177 -10.05 11.82 1.08
C LEU A 177 -10.35 11.39 2.53
N GLU A 178 -9.51 11.80 3.48
CA GLU A 178 -9.75 11.57 4.91
C GLU A 178 -11.02 12.27 5.40
N GLY A 179 -11.26 13.52 4.97
CA GLY A 179 -12.43 14.31 5.38
C GLY A 179 -13.77 13.77 4.87
N VAL A 180 -13.77 13.05 3.76
CA VAL A 180 -15.00 12.45 3.19
C VAL A 180 -15.19 10.99 3.58
N ARG A 181 -14.26 10.39 4.30
CA ARG A 181 -14.34 8.99 4.72
C ARG A 181 -15.59 8.73 5.57
N GLY A 182 -16.34 7.69 5.24
CA GLY A 182 -17.60 7.32 5.90
C GLY A 182 -18.79 8.19 5.52
N THR A 183 -18.62 9.18 4.63
CA THR A 183 -19.75 9.98 4.12
C THR A 183 -20.41 9.34 2.90
N ALA A 184 -21.62 9.79 2.54
CA ALA A 184 -22.30 9.35 1.32
C ALA A 184 -21.53 9.71 0.03
N TYR A 185 -20.59 10.63 0.09
CA TYR A 185 -19.81 11.12 -1.05
C TYR A 185 -18.46 10.42 -1.20
N GLU A 186 -18.04 9.61 -0.25
CA GLU A 186 -16.72 8.95 -0.23
C GLU A 186 -16.41 8.24 -1.56
N GLN A 187 -17.32 7.39 -2.03
CA GLN A 187 -17.09 6.58 -3.23
C GLN A 187 -16.95 7.43 -4.49
N ILE A 188 -17.81 8.43 -4.67
CA ILE A 188 -17.76 9.27 -5.87
C ILE A 188 -16.52 10.17 -5.88
N ILE A 189 -16.09 10.66 -4.71
CA ILE A 189 -14.90 11.48 -4.58
C ILE A 189 -13.64 10.62 -4.78
N ASN A 190 -13.58 9.39 -4.25
CA ASN A 190 -12.49 8.46 -4.52
C ASN A 190 -12.32 8.18 -6.02
N VAL A 191 -13.43 7.95 -6.74
CA VAL A 191 -13.39 7.75 -8.21
C VAL A 191 -12.97 9.02 -8.93
N GLY A 192 -13.46 10.18 -8.52
CA GLY A 192 -13.08 11.48 -9.07
C GLY A 192 -11.58 11.74 -8.89
N MET A 193 -11.06 11.46 -7.69
CA MET A 193 -9.65 11.59 -7.36
C MET A 193 -8.77 10.67 -8.21
N LEU A 194 -9.14 9.39 -8.35
CA LEU A 194 -8.43 8.45 -9.22
C LEU A 194 -8.38 8.91 -10.68
N ARG A 195 -9.47 9.47 -11.19
CA ARG A 195 -9.54 10.00 -12.57
C ARG A 195 -8.73 11.28 -12.76
N CYS A 196 -8.57 12.06 -11.69
CA CYS A 196 -7.74 13.26 -11.70
C CYS A 196 -6.25 12.90 -11.83
N MET A 197 -5.82 11.82 -11.21
CA MET A 197 -4.44 11.37 -11.30
C MET A 197 -4.08 10.97 -12.74
N SER A 198 -2.87 11.32 -13.18
CA SER A 198 -2.34 10.89 -14.48
C SER A 198 -1.97 9.40 -14.41
N LYS A 199 -2.29 8.69 -15.51
CA LYS A 199 -1.92 7.27 -15.69
C LYS A 199 -0.47 7.15 -16.10
#